data_b5957b280860a6c6fd064d2cb42b7553
#
_entry.id   b5957b280860a6c6fd064d2cb42b7553
#
_cell.length_a   1.000
_cell.length_b   1.000
_cell.length_c   1.000
_cell.angle_alpha   90.00
_cell.angle_beta   90.00
_cell.angle_gamma   90.00
#
_symmetry.space_group_name_H-M   'P 1'
#
loop_
_entity.id
_entity.type
_entity.pdbx_description
1 polymer ?
#
loop_
_entity_poly.entity_id
_entity_poly.type
_entity_poly.pdbx_seq_one_letter_code
_entity_poly.pdbx_strand_id
1 'polypeptide(L)'
;IFTVSCAGGMRADCTLPGKREPLGGESCYAVTLSGLQGGHSGGDIDKGRGSANALMGRVLYSAMEQLPGLRLAAIQGGRFDNVICSRCDAVIAVPAGKEADLEQFIRGFDATLKNEYAGCDAGVTLECAKTEAASAVSAETTSVMLHTLLALPQGVEEMSADFPGLVQTSLNLGVMHLTEDGLHFSYSIRSCIASQKAMLAQRVHAIVEFAGGTVSERGNYPGWQYARDSKLRELVLDVYRDLTGTEGKIEATHGGLECGIFIEKIPGLDAISLGPELHDVHSVRERLSVPSTERVYELVCEVLRRSR
;
A
#
# COMPACT_ATOMS: atom_id res chain seq x y z
N ILE A 1 10.41 -17.43 18.33
CA ILE A 1 10.62 -16.27 17.47
C ILE A 1 10.60 -15.02 18.35
N PHE A 2 11.54 -14.12 18.11
CA PHE A 2 11.67 -12.84 18.81
C PHE A 2 11.66 -11.72 17.80
N THR A 3 10.71 -10.77 17.92
CA THR A 3 10.65 -9.63 17.00
C THR A 3 11.55 -8.51 17.49
N VAL A 4 12.39 -8.00 16.60
CA VAL A 4 13.44 -7.02 16.91
C VAL A 4 13.40 -5.75 16.04
N SER A 5 12.37 -5.62 15.22
CA SER A 5 12.13 -4.44 14.38
C SER A 5 10.68 -4.44 13.89
N CYS A 6 10.11 -3.27 13.69
CA CYS A 6 8.79 -3.13 13.08
C CYS A 6 8.67 -1.86 12.24
N ALA A 7 7.77 -1.85 11.26
CA ALA A 7 7.50 -0.64 10.49
C ALA A 7 6.67 0.36 11.29
N GLY A 8 7.00 1.64 11.15
CA GLY A 8 6.09 2.72 11.39
C GLY A 8 5.17 2.94 10.19
N GLY A 9 4.20 3.81 10.33
CA GLY A 9 3.28 4.13 9.25
C GLY A 9 2.75 5.54 9.30
N MET A 10 2.19 5.98 8.18
CA MET A 10 1.43 7.22 8.05
C MET A 10 0.47 7.12 6.86
N ARG A 11 -0.50 8.02 6.80
CA ARG A 11 -1.39 8.21 5.65
C ARG A 11 -1.11 9.55 5.01
N ALA A 12 -1.17 9.57 3.68
CA ALA A 12 -1.17 10.78 2.89
C ALA A 12 -2.47 10.84 2.10
N ASP A 13 -3.35 11.77 2.48
CA ASP A 13 -4.61 12.03 1.79
C ASP A 13 -4.39 13.18 0.79
N CYS A 14 -4.58 12.90 -0.49
CA CYS A 14 -4.25 13.74 -1.62
C CYS A 14 -5.51 14.21 -2.33
N THR A 15 -5.50 15.45 -2.81
CA THR A 15 -6.57 16.01 -3.64
C THR A 15 -5.96 16.72 -4.83
N LEU A 16 -6.37 16.36 -6.05
CA LEU A 16 -6.12 17.09 -7.27
C LEU A 16 -7.40 17.82 -7.67
N PRO A 17 -7.43 19.16 -7.68
CA PRO A 17 -8.63 19.90 -7.98
C PRO A 17 -9.08 19.66 -9.43
N GLY A 18 -10.39 19.64 -9.66
CA GLY A 18 -10.94 19.49 -10.99
C GLY A 18 -12.40 19.87 -11.05
N LYS A 19 -12.74 20.81 -11.93
CA LYS A 19 -14.13 21.20 -12.16
C LYS A 19 -14.74 20.34 -13.24
N ARG A 20 -15.97 19.95 -13.03
CA ARG A 20 -16.75 19.21 -14.01
C ARG A 20 -17.36 20.18 -15.04
N GLU A 21 -17.41 19.72 -16.27
CA GLU A 21 -18.01 20.43 -17.40
C GLU A 21 -19.02 19.50 -18.11
N PRO A 22 -20.13 20.00 -18.64
CA PRO A 22 -21.06 19.21 -19.43
C PRO A 22 -20.35 18.49 -20.59
N LEU A 23 -20.83 17.31 -20.94
CA LEU A 23 -20.43 16.59 -22.14
C LEU A 23 -21.33 17.04 -23.30
N GLY A 24 -20.75 17.14 -24.52
CA GLY A 24 -21.42 17.68 -25.67
C GLY A 24 -21.21 16.85 -26.95
N GLY A 25 -21.48 15.53 -26.90
CA GLY A 25 -21.39 14.66 -28.07
C GLY A 25 -20.30 13.60 -28.00
N GLU A 26 -19.56 13.54 -26.89
CA GLU A 26 -18.63 12.43 -26.60
C GLU A 26 -19.38 11.12 -26.30
N SER A 27 -18.75 10.01 -26.63
CA SER A 27 -19.24 8.68 -26.26
C SER A 27 -18.66 8.25 -24.92
N CYS A 28 -19.50 7.82 -23.98
CA CYS A 28 -19.07 7.43 -22.65
C CYS A 28 -18.91 5.92 -22.51
N TYR A 29 -17.85 5.51 -21.80
CA TYR A 29 -17.56 4.12 -21.50
C TYR A 29 -17.22 3.93 -20.03
N ALA A 30 -17.84 2.93 -19.42
CA ALA A 30 -17.39 2.36 -18.15
C ALA A 30 -16.20 1.43 -18.43
N VAL A 31 -15.08 1.67 -17.77
CA VAL A 31 -13.88 0.84 -17.82
C VAL A 31 -13.72 0.18 -16.47
N THR A 32 -13.65 -1.13 -16.43
CA THR A 32 -13.51 -1.94 -15.22
C THR A 32 -12.21 -2.72 -15.26
N LEU A 33 -11.38 -2.56 -14.24
CA LEU A 33 -10.22 -3.39 -13.96
C LEU A 33 -10.49 -4.21 -12.71
N SER A 34 -10.47 -5.53 -12.81
CA SER A 34 -10.84 -6.45 -11.75
C SER A 34 -10.05 -7.78 -11.82
N GLY A 35 -10.41 -8.73 -10.94
CA GLY A 35 -9.79 -10.06 -10.93
C GLY A 35 -8.41 -10.13 -10.27
N LEU A 36 -7.95 -9.04 -9.64
CA LEU A 36 -6.74 -9.02 -8.84
C LEU A 36 -7.00 -9.59 -7.44
N GLN A 37 -5.98 -10.20 -6.81
CA GLN A 37 -6.11 -10.80 -5.50
C GLN A 37 -6.24 -9.77 -4.38
N GLY A 38 -5.58 -8.61 -4.52
CA GLY A 38 -5.47 -7.65 -3.42
C GLY A 38 -4.64 -8.19 -2.25
N GLY A 39 -4.91 -7.70 -1.04
CA GLY A 39 -4.22 -8.16 0.17
C GLY A 39 -3.90 -7.02 1.13
N HIS A 40 -3.22 -7.35 2.24
CA HIS A 40 -2.81 -6.36 3.24
C HIS A 40 -1.54 -5.64 2.79
N SER A 41 -1.54 -4.30 2.79
CA SER A 41 -0.41 -3.49 2.32
C SER A 41 0.88 -3.63 3.13
N GLY A 42 0.83 -4.26 4.30
CA GLY A 42 2.01 -4.58 5.10
C GLY A 42 2.48 -6.02 4.93
N GLY A 43 1.56 -6.97 4.77
CA GLY A 43 1.89 -8.41 4.74
C GLY A 43 1.94 -9.03 3.33
N ASP A 44 1.39 -8.34 2.33
CA ASP A 44 1.28 -8.89 0.97
C ASP A 44 1.90 -7.97 -0.10
N ILE A 45 2.50 -6.84 0.28
CA ILE A 45 2.98 -5.81 -0.67
C ILE A 45 4.17 -6.31 -1.52
N ASP A 46 4.91 -7.29 -1.02
CA ASP A 46 6.06 -7.94 -1.66
C ASP A 46 5.70 -9.10 -2.59
N LYS A 47 4.42 -9.46 -2.66
CA LYS A 47 3.97 -10.65 -3.43
C LYS A 47 3.75 -10.37 -4.92
N GLY A 48 4.16 -9.20 -5.41
CA GLY A 48 4.04 -8.83 -6.82
C GLY A 48 2.60 -8.61 -7.32
N ARG A 49 1.62 -8.54 -6.38
CA ARG A 49 0.20 -8.34 -6.73
C ARG A 49 -0.05 -6.95 -7.29
N GLY A 50 -0.90 -6.88 -8.30
CA GLY A 50 -1.32 -5.64 -8.92
C GLY A 50 -2.19 -4.80 -7.98
N SER A 51 -2.02 -3.47 -8.04
CA SER A 51 -2.96 -2.50 -7.43
C SER A 51 -3.88 -1.96 -8.51
N ALA A 52 -5.17 -2.24 -8.42
CA ALA A 52 -6.15 -1.81 -9.42
C ALA A 52 -6.17 -0.27 -9.60
N ASN A 53 -5.94 0.49 -8.53
CA ASN A 53 -5.89 1.95 -8.60
C ASN A 53 -4.70 2.44 -9.44
N ALA A 54 -3.51 1.93 -9.16
CA ALA A 54 -2.30 2.31 -9.90
C ALA A 54 -2.37 1.83 -11.37
N LEU A 55 -2.85 0.61 -11.59
CA LEU A 55 -3.01 0.06 -12.93
C LEU A 55 -4.06 0.80 -13.73
N MET A 56 -5.19 1.21 -13.13
CA MET A 56 -6.19 2.04 -13.82
C MET A 56 -5.60 3.39 -14.21
N GLY A 57 -4.81 4.03 -13.35
CA GLY A 57 -4.07 5.25 -13.72
C GLY A 57 -3.19 5.04 -14.95
N ARG A 58 -2.43 3.94 -15.02
CA ARG A 58 -1.60 3.56 -16.18
C ARG A 58 -2.43 3.29 -17.43
N VAL A 59 -3.54 2.53 -17.30
CA VAL A 59 -4.46 2.22 -18.41
C VAL A 59 -5.00 3.50 -19.02
N LEU A 60 -5.57 4.38 -18.18
CA LEU A 60 -6.20 5.60 -18.64
C LEU A 60 -5.18 6.61 -19.23
N TYR A 61 -3.98 6.70 -18.64
CA TYR A 61 -2.89 7.46 -19.21
C TYR A 61 -2.55 6.97 -20.62
N SER A 62 -2.34 5.67 -20.80
CA SER A 62 -2.01 5.08 -22.10
C SER A 62 -3.17 5.23 -23.11
N ALA A 63 -4.41 5.18 -22.64
CA ALA A 63 -5.59 5.45 -23.48
C ALA A 63 -5.61 6.90 -23.94
N MET A 64 -5.34 7.86 -23.06
CA MET A 64 -5.29 9.29 -23.37
C MET A 64 -4.23 9.63 -24.44
N GLU A 65 -3.07 8.97 -24.40
CA GLU A 65 -2.01 9.13 -25.41
C GLU A 65 -2.48 8.71 -26.81
N GLN A 66 -3.34 7.68 -26.92
CA GLN A 66 -3.86 7.19 -28.19
C GLN A 66 -5.18 7.87 -28.59
N LEU A 67 -5.90 8.42 -27.64
CA LEU A 67 -7.21 9.06 -27.82
C LEU A 67 -7.19 10.49 -27.28
N PRO A 68 -6.50 11.42 -27.98
CA PRO A 68 -6.46 12.82 -27.57
C PRO A 68 -7.86 13.40 -27.39
N GLY A 69 -8.08 14.11 -26.29
CA GLY A 69 -9.38 14.63 -25.91
C GLY A 69 -10.22 13.72 -25.03
N LEU A 70 -9.69 12.56 -24.60
CA LEU A 70 -10.28 11.73 -23.57
C LEU A 70 -10.49 12.53 -22.27
N ARG A 71 -11.67 12.39 -21.65
CA ARG A 71 -12.04 13.08 -20.42
C ARG A 71 -12.49 12.07 -19.36
N LEU A 72 -12.08 12.31 -18.10
CA LEU A 72 -12.46 11.47 -16.96
C LEU A 72 -13.80 11.96 -16.38
N ALA A 73 -14.81 11.08 -16.38
CA ALA A 73 -16.13 11.39 -15.84
C ALA A 73 -16.32 10.80 -14.42
N ALA A 74 -15.74 9.63 -14.13
CA ALA A 74 -15.72 9.03 -12.81
C ALA A 74 -14.51 8.11 -12.66
N ILE A 75 -14.06 7.93 -11.43
CA ILE A 75 -13.13 6.85 -11.05
C ILE A 75 -13.38 6.50 -9.60
N GLN A 76 -13.35 5.20 -9.29
CA GLN A 76 -13.48 4.73 -7.92
C GLN A 76 -12.78 3.39 -7.75
N GLY A 77 -11.90 3.30 -6.74
CA GLY A 77 -11.25 2.05 -6.36
C GLY A 77 -10.83 2.02 -4.91
N GLY A 78 -10.96 0.84 -4.30
CA GLY A 78 -10.61 0.58 -2.90
C GLY A 78 -11.57 1.17 -1.88
N ARG A 79 -11.49 0.64 -0.66
CA ARG A 79 -12.28 1.08 0.51
C ARG A 79 -11.43 1.40 1.73
N PHE A 80 -10.23 0.81 1.79
CA PHE A 80 -9.31 0.93 2.93
C PHE A 80 -7.90 1.26 2.44
N ASP A 81 -7.25 2.19 3.08
CA ASP A 81 -5.91 2.66 2.73
C ASP A 81 -4.82 1.58 2.91
N ASN A 82 -5.02 0.65 3.85
CA ASN A 82 -4.12 -0.45 4.15
C ASN A 82 -4.42 -1.75 3.38
N VAL A 83 -5.24 -1.68 2.32
CA VAL A 83 -5.56 -2.81 1.43
C VAL A 83 -5.03 -2.51 0.03
N ILE A 84 -4.36 -3.48 -0.59
CA ILE A 84 -4.00 -3.44 -2.01
C ILE A 84 -5.29 -3.54 -2.81
N CYS A 85 -5.59 -2.51 -3.60
CA CYS A 85 -6.86 -2.42 -4.31
C CYS A 85 -6.97 -3.53 -5.38
N SER A 86 -8.03 -4.34 -5.33
CA SER A 86 -8.25 -5.46 -6.26
C SER A 86 -9.22 -5.15 -7.40
N ARG A 87 -9.92 -4.00 -7.33
CA ARG A 87 -10.85 -3.55 -8.37
C ARG A 87 -10.89 -2.03 -8.42
N CYS A 88 -10.85 -1.49 -9.65
CA CYS A 88 -11.08 -0.07 -9.91
C CYS A 88 -12.02 0.08 -11.10
N ASP A 89 -13.01 0.95 -10.96
CA ASP A 89 -13.98 1.29 -12.00
C ASP A 89 -13.79 2.76 -12.40
N ALA A 90 -13.82 3.05 -13.69
CA ALA A 90 -13.77 4.41 -14.21
C ALA A 90 -14.87 4.63 -15.28
N VAL A 91 -15.30 5.87 -15.43
CA VAL A 91 -16.10 6.29 -16.57
C VAL A 91 -15.33 7.35 -17.33
N ILE A 92 -15.13 7.11 -18.61
CA ILE A 92 -14.43 8.02 -19.51
C ILE A 92 -15.34 8.48 -20.66
N ALA A 93 -15.11 9.68 -21.12
CA ALA A 93 -15.73 10.21 -22.33
C ALA A 93 -14.66 10.33 -23.42
N VAL A 94 -14.92 9.77 -24.59
CA VAL A 94 -14.02 9.83 -25.75
C VAL A 94 -14.67 10.63 -26.87
N PRO A 95 -13.87 11.35 -27.68
CA PRO A 95 -14.39 12.08 -28.83
C PRO A 95 -15.19 11.17 -29.77
N ALA A 96 -16.25 11.69 -30.34
CA ALA A 96 -17.08 10.97 -31.33
C ALA A 96 -16.24 10.41 -32.47
N GLY A 97 -16.52 9.14 -32.85
CA GLY A 97 -15.78 8.42 -33.89
C GLY A 97 -14.51 7.70 -33.38
N LYS A 98 -14.21 7.75 -32.08
CA LYS A 98 -13.08 7.07 -31.43
C LYS A 98 -13.46 5.81 -30.65
N GLU A 99 -14.70 5.38 -30.75
CA GLU A 99 -15.23 4.23 -30.00
C GLU A 99 -14.51 2.92 -30.33
N ALA A 100 -14.31 2.66 -31.63
CA ALA A 100 -13.62 1.43 -32.10
C ALA A 100 -12.14 1.43 -31.69
N ASP A 101 -11.49 2.59 -31.72
CA ASP A 101 -10.09 2.76 -31.28
C ASP A 101 -9.97 2.44 -29.77
N LEU A 102 -10.91 2.93 -28.94
CA LEU A 102 -10.96 2.62 -27.51
C LEU A 102 -11.14 1.13 -27.27
N GLU A 103 -12.12 0.50 -27.91
CA GLU A 103 -12.39 -0.94 -27.72
C GLU A 103 -11.20 -1.79 -28.14
N GLN A 104 -10.52 -1.43 -29.21
CA GLN A 104 -9.28 -2.09 -29.65
C GLN A 104 -8.16 -1.90 -28.62
N PHE A 105 -7.98 -0.67 -28.11
CA PHE A 105 -7.00 -0.37 -27.08
C PHE A 105 -7.24 -1.21 -25.81
N ILE A 106 -8.48 -1.25 -25.30
CA ILE A 106 -8.83 -2.02 -24.09
C ILE A 106 -8.53 -3.50 -24.26
N ARG A 107 -8.90 -4.11 -25.40
CA ARG A 107 -8.58 -5.52 -25.70
C ARG A 107 -7.06 -5.78 -25.72
N GLY A 108 -6.29 -4.89 -26.32
CA GLY A 108 -4.83 -5.01 -26.37
C GLY A 108 -4.19 -4.86 -25.00
N PHE A 109 -4.69 -3.91 -24.21
CA PHE A 109 -4.16 -3.66 -22.86
C PHE A 109 -4.56 -4.75 -21.86
N ASP A 110 -5.75 -5.34 -21.99
CA ASP A 110 -6.15 -6.54 -21.23
C ASP A 110 -5.17 -7.69 -21.44
N ALA A 111 -4.79 -7.96 -22.68
CA ALA A 111 -3.78 -8.98 -23.00
C ALA A 111 -2.41 -8.65 -22.39
N THR A 112 -2.02 -7.38 -22.38
CA THR A 112 -0.80 -6.89 -21.74
C THR A 112 -0.81 -7.16 -20.23
N LEU A 113 -1.89 -6.79 -19.54
CA LEU A 113 -2.02 -7.02 -18.10
C LEU A 113 -2.03 -8.51 -17.76
N LYS A 114 -2.74 -9.33 -18.52
CA LYS A 114 -2.74 -10.79 -18.35
C LYS A 114 -1.34 -11.40 -18.48
N ASN A 115 -0.52 -10.89 -19.38
CA ASN A 115 0.86 -11.33 -19.53
C ASN A 115 1.73 -10.88 -18.34
N GLU A 116 1.64 -9.60 -17.95
CA GLU A 116 2.44 -9.04 -16.86
C GLU A 116 2.15 -9.69 -15.51
N TYR A 117 0.89 -10.03 -15.25
CA TYR A 117 0.41 -10.54 -13.97
C TYR A 117 0.11 -12.03 -13.96
N ALA A 118 0.52 -12.79 -14.98
CA ALA A 118 0.26 -14.22 -15.10
C ALA A 118 0.72 -15.03 -13.88
N GLY A 119 1.79 -14.62 -13.22
CA GLY A 119 2.38 -15.36 -12.08
C GLY A 119 1.74 -15.05 -10.73
N CYS A 120 1.02 -13.93 -10.58
CA CYS A 120 0.49 -13.49 -9.29
C CYS A 120 -1.00 -13.14 -9.29
N ASP A 121 -1.52 -12.59 -10.41
CA ASP A 121 -2.92 -12.18 -10.56
C ASP A 121 -3.50 -12.70 -11.88
N ALA A 122 -3.41 -14.00 -12.12
CA ALA A 122 -3.84 -14.65 -13.39
C ALA A 122 -5.33 -14.39 -13.75
N GLY A 123 -6.13 -13.93 -12.77
CA GLY A 123 -7.54 -13.56 -12.99
C GLY A 123 -7.76 -12.13 -13.46
N VAL A 124 -6.69 -11.34 -13.66
CA VAL A 124 -6.81 -9.92 -14.04
C VAL A 124 -7.59 -9.76 -15.35
N THR A 125 -8.55 -8.84 -15.35
CA THR A 125 -9.36 -8.49 -16.52
C THR A 125 -9.52 -6.99 -16.64
N LEU A 126 -9.45 -6.49 -17.86
CA LEU A 126 -9.76 -5.12 -18.24
C LEU A 126 -10.86 -5.11 -19.29
N GLU A 127 -11.99 -4.51 -18.96
CA GLU A 127 -13.16 -4.50 -19.82
C GLU A 127 -13.71 -3.08 -19.97
N CYS A 128 -14.40 -2.81 -21.08
CA CYS A 128 -15.18 -1.59 -21.23
C CYS A 128 -16.58 -1.90 -21.77
N ALA A 129 -17.54 -1.05 -21.38
CA ALA A 129 -18.91 -1.11 -21.86
C ALA A 129 -19.46 0.32 -22.06
N LYS A 130 -20.31 0.52 -23.05
CA LYS A 130 -20.99 1.81 -23.24
C LYS A 130 -21.80 2.17 -22.01
N THR A 131 -21.78 3.44 -21.66
CA THR A 131 -22.54 4.00 -20.54
C THR A 131 -22.90 5.45 -20.84
N GLU A 132 -23.50 6.14 -19.88
CA GLU A 132 -23.82 7.56 -19.99
C GLU A 132 -23.17 8.33 -18.83
N ALA A 133 -22.79 9.57 -19.10
CA ALA A 133 -22.40 10.55 -18.10
C ALA A 133 -22.85 11.93 -18.55
N ALA A 134 -23.31 12.76 -17.61
CA ALA A 134 -23.75 14.12 -17.91
C ALA A 134 -22.58 15.11 -18.00
N SER A 135 -21.50 14.83 -17.29
CA SER A 135 -20.32 15.71 -17.19
C SER A 135 -19.05 14.91 -16.95
N ALA A 136 -17.91 15.54 -17.26
CA ALA A 136 -16.57 15.03 -16.98
C ALA A 136 -15.67 16.20 -16.57
N VAL A 137 -14.48 15.94 -16.01
CA VAL A 137 -13.46 16.99 -15.92
C VAL A 137 -12.92 17.34 -17.30
N SER A 138 -12.35 18.53 -17.49
CA SER A 138 -11.79 18.94 -18.78
C SER A 138 -10.69 17.98 -19.25
N ALA A 139 -10.37 17.97 -20.54
CA ALA A 139 -9.29 17.16 -21.09
C ALA A 139 -7.92 17.53 -20.46
N GLU A 140 -7.70 18.83 -20.22
CA GLU A 140 -6.48 19.32 -19.56
C GLU A 140 -6.38 18.81 -18.11
N THR A 141 -7.46 18.93 -17.33
CA THR A 141 -7.50 18.42 -15.96
C THR A 141 -7.36 16.90 -15.93
N THR A 142 -8.02 16.18 -16.84
CA THR A 142 -7.83 14.73 -17.01
C THR A 142 -6.36 14.40 -17.25
N SER A 143 -5.69 15.12 -18.14
CA SER A 143 -4.27 14.93 -18.42
C SER A 143 -3.41 15.12 -17.16
N VAL A 144 -3.62 16.20 -16.41
CA VAL A 144 -2.88 16.42 -15.14
C VAL A 144 -3.11 15.28 -14.15
N MET A 145 -4.37 14.84 -13.95
CA MET A 145 -4.70 13.75 -13.05
C MET A 145 -4.02 12.44 -13.46
N LEU A 146 -4.06 12.08 -14.75
CA LEU A 146 -3.50 10.83 -15.24
C LEU A 146 -1.97 10.81 -15.22
N HIS A 147 -1.30 11.93 -15.56
CA HIS A 147 0.14 12.08 -15.40
C HIS A 147 0.56 11.92 -13.92
N THR A 148 -0.20 12.54 -13.03
CA THR A 148 0.07 12.44 -11.58
C THR A 148 -0.07 11.01 -11.08
N LEU A 149 -1.16 10.31 -11.45
CA LEU A 149 -1.37 8.91 -11.06
C LEU A 149 -0.27 7.99 -11.60
N LEU A 150 0.21 8.22 -12.83
CA LEU A 150 1.30 7.44 -13.41
C LEU A 150 2.65 7.73 -12.74
N ALA A 151 2.92 8.99 -12.37
CA ALA A 151 4.18 9.40 -11.74
C ALA A 151 4.29 8.98 -10.27
N LEU A 152 3.16 8.81 -9.59
CA LEU A 152 3.12 8.42 -8.17
C LEU A 152 3.60 6.99 -7.99
N PRO A 153 4.49 6.74 -7.00
CA PRO A 153 5.00 5.40 -6.73
C PRO A 153 3.95 4.48 -6.12
N GLN A 154 4.13 3.17 -6.28
CA GLN A 154 3.27 2.13 -5.73
C GLN A 154 4.08 0.87 -5.42
N GLY A 155 3.87 0.26 -4.25
CA GLY A 155 4.47 -1.02 -3.89
C GLY A 155 5.69 -0.90 -3.00
N VAL A 156 6.64 -1.82 -3.19
CA VAL A 156 7.89 -1.87 -2.43
C VAL A 156 8.87 -0.84 -2.99
N GLU A 157 9.40 0.01 -2.12
CA GLU A 157 10.47 0.97 -2.45
C GLU A 157 11.84 0.41 -2.04
N GLU A 158 11.93 -0.19 -0.85
CA GLU A 158 13.18 -0.76 -0.35
C GLU A 158 12.95 -2.09 0.36
N MET A 159 13.84 -3.04 0.13
CA MET A 159 13.94 -4.29 0.89
C MET A 159 14.96 -4.15 2.02
N SER A 160 14.77 -4.87 3.12
CA SER A 160 15.70 -4.85 4.25
C SER A 160 17.04 -5.51 3.89
N ALA A 161 18.13 -4.81 4.17
CA ALA A 161 19.48 -5.38 4.07
C ALA A 161 19.82 -6.30 5.26
N ASP A 162 19.19 -6.11 6.42
CA ASP A 162 19.43 -6.89 7.64
C ASP A 162 18.58 -8.18 7.69
N PHE A 163 17.41 -8.18 7.04
CA PHE A 163 16.48 -9.32 7.00
C PHE A 163 16.09 -9.67 5.57
N PRO A 164 16.76 -10.62 4.92
CA PRO A 164 16.44 -11.05 3.56
C PRO A 164 14.97 -11.44 3.40
N GLY A 165 14.29 -10.91 2.38
CA GLY A 165 12.88 -11.16 2.11
C GLY A 165 11.91 -10.25 2.90
N LEU A 166 12.38 -9.39 3.78
CA LEU A 166 11.55 -8.41 4.49
C LEU A 166 11.47 -7.08 3.72
N VAL A 167 10.29 -6.55 3.56
CA VAL A 167 10.08 -5.17 3.08
C VAL A 167 10.50 -4.18 4.17
N GLN A 168 11.36 -3.22 3.81
CA GLN A 168 11.77 -2.14 4.70
C GLN A 168 10.88 -0.92 4.55
N THR A 169 10.60 -0.53 3.29
CA THR A 169 9.89 0.70 2.95
C THR A 169 8.93 0.44 1.79
N SER A 170 7.67 0.85 1.94
CA SER A 170 6.64 0.68 0.92
C SER A 170 5.57 1.75 1.01
N LEU A 171 4.79 1.88 -0.07
CA LEU A 171 3.56 2.66 -0.05
C LEU A 171 2.49 1.97 -0.89
N ASN A 172 1.22 2.25 -0.57
CA ASN A 172 0.07 1.65 -1.20
C ASN A 172 -1.02 2.68 -1.48
N LEU A 173 -1.40 2.84 -2.75
CA LEU A 173 -2.56 3.62 -3.18
C LEU A 173 -3.83 2.81 -2.90
N GLY A 174 -4.35 2.93 -1.68
CA GLY A 174 -5.44 2.07 -1.20
C GLY A 174 -6.83 2.53 -1.63
N VAL A 175 -7.06 3.85 -1.69
CA VAL A 175 -8.37 4.44 -2.01
C VAL A 175 -8.21 5.52 -3.06
N MET A 176 -9.13 5.57 -4.02
CA MET A 176 -9.19 6.61 -5.04
C MET A 176 -10.63 6.84 -5.49
N HIS A 177 -11.06 8.10 -5.61
CA HIS A 177 -12.37 8.47 -6.13
C HIS A 177 -12.40 9.91 -6.68
N LEU A 178 -13.18 10.13 -7.74
CA LEU A 178 -13.44 11.44 -8.31
C LEU A 178 -14.76 11.98 -7.78
N THR A 179 -14.74 13.20 -7.27
CA THR A 179 -15.93 13.93 -6.75
C THR A 179 -16.19 15.18 -7.61
N GLU A 180 -17.07 16.06 -7.14
CA GLU A 180 -17.39 17.32 -7.84
C GLU A 180 -16.25 18.35 -7.74
N ASP A 181 -15.40 18.27 -6.72
CA ASP A 181 -14.29 19.20 -6.47
C ASP A 181 -12.93 18.66 -6.93
N GLY A 182 -12.83 17.39 -7.29
CA GLY A 182 -11.59 16.82 -7.81
C GLY A 182 -11.36 15.34 -7.54
N LEU A 183 -10.16 14.89 -7.85
CA LEU A 183 -9.71 13.52 -7.62
C LEU A 183 -9.09 13.43 -6.20
N HIS A 184 -9.68 12.57 -5.37
CA HIS A 184 -9.20 12.26 -4.03
C HIS A 184 -8.58 10.86 -4.01
N PHE A 185 -7.45 10.72 -3.35
CA PHE A 185 -6.80 9.43 -3.18
C PHE A 185 -5.95 9.39 -1.92
N SER A 186 -5.80 8.18 -1.35
CA SER A 186 -5.11 7.98 -0.08
C SER A 186 -4.03 6.92 -0.19
N TYR A 187 -2.85 7.28 0.32
CA TYR A 187 -1.71 6.39 0.48
C TYR A 187 -1.55 5.90 1.91
N SER A 188 -1.20 4.63 2.08
CA SER A 188 -0.59 4.08 3.29
C SER A 188 0.91 3.93 3.06
N ILE A 189 1.72 4.67 3.82
CA ILE A 189 3.19 4.66 3.74
C ILE A 189 3.72 3.92 4.96
N ARG A 190 4.71 3.03 4.77
CA ARG A 190 5.31 2.23 5.84
C ARG A 190 6.83 2.20 5.69
N SER A 191 7.53 2.33 6.83
CA SER A 191 8.97 2.05 6.92
C SER A 191 9.39 1.83 8.36
N CYS A 192 10.36 0.95 8.61
CA CYS A 192 11.05 0.87 9.90
C CYS A 192 12.10 1.97 10.07
N ILE A 193 12.46 2.69 8.98
CA ILE A 193 13.42 3.81 8.99
C ILE A 193 12.66 5.13 8.82
N ALA A 194 12.73 5.97 9.86
CA ALA A 194 11.98 7.23 9.91
C ALA A 194 12.28 8.18 8.73
N SER A 195 13.55 8.29 8.33
CA SER A 195 13.96 9.16 7.21
C SER A 195 13.45 8.65 5.86
N GLN A 196 13.37 7.34 5.64
CA GLN A 196 12.80 6.78 4.41
C GLN A 196 11.28 6.93 4.37
N LYS A 197 10.58 6.80 5.52
CA LYS A 197 9.16 7.11 5.61
C LYS A 197 8.90 8.58 5.25
N ALA A 198 9.69 9.50 5.79
CA ALA A 198 9.60 10.91 5.47
C ALA A 198 9.92 11.20 3.99
N MET A 199 10.91 10.55 3.41
CA MET A 199 11.27 10.69 2.00
C MET A 199 10.11 10.29 1.08
N LEU A 200 9.41 9.18 1.36
CA LEU A 200 8.25 8.79 0.57
C LEU A 200 7.09 9.79 0.69
N ALA A 201 6.82 10.31 1.91
CA ALA A 201 5.84 11.37 2.09
C ALA A 201 6.21 12.62 1.28
N GLN A 202 7.47 13.07 1.35
CA GLN A 202 7.98 14.21 0.57
C GLN A 202 7.83 13.97 -0.95
N ARG A 203 8.05 12.75 -1.43
CA ARG A 203 7.87 12.40 -2.83
C ARG A 203 6.41 12.50 -3.28
N VAL A 204 5.46 12.04 -2.46
CA VAL A 204 4.03 12.21 -2.71
C VAL A 204 3.66 13.69 -2.73
N HIS A 205 4.11 14.48 -1.74
CA HIS A 205 3.92 15.93 -1.68
C HIS A 205 4.44 16.61 -2.96
N ALA A 206 5.70 16.35 -3.32
CA ALA A 206 6.33 16.99 -4.47
C ALA A 206 5.57 16.74 -5.77
N ILE A 207 5.09 15.52 -6.01
CA ILE A 207 4.34 15.18 -7.23
C ILE A 207 2.95 15.82 -7.22
N VAL A 208 2.22 15.70 -6.12
CA VAL A 208 0.83 16.19 -6.01
C VAL A 208 0.78 17.71 -6.03
N GLU A 209 1.65 18.38 -5.27
CA GLU A 209 1.70 19.85 -5.21
C GLU A 209 2.19 20.46 -6.53
N PHE A 210 3.16 19.82 -7.21
CA PHE A 210 3.57 20.24 -8.55
C PHE A 210 2.42 20.17 -9.56
N ALA A 211 1.51 19.20 -9.41
CA ALA A 211 0.29 19.07 -10.21
C ALA A 211 -0.85 20.04 -9.78
N GLY A 212 -0.59 20.94 -8.82
CA GLY A 212 -1.58 21.91 -8.30
C GLY A 212 -2.53 21.33 -7.25
N GLY A 213 -2.22 20.16 -6.71
CA GLY A 213 -2.99 19.50 -5.66
C GLY A 213 -2.55 19.86 -4.25
N THR A 214 -3.14 19.17 -3.28
CA THR A 214 -2.82 19.29 -1.86
C THR A 214 -2.67 17.91 -1.23
N VAL A 215 -1.83 17.82 -0.19
CA VAL A 215 -1.62 16.61 0.59
C VAL A 215 -1.81 16.93 2.07
N SER A 216 -2.53 16.06 2.79
CA SER A 216 -2.60 16.11 4.24
C SER A 216 -2.16 14.78 4.85
N GLU A 217 -1.33 14.85 5.88
CA GLU A 217 -0.80 13.68 6.57
C GLU A 217 -1.61 13.39 7.83
N ARG A 218 -1.89 12.09 8.08
CA ARG A 218 -2.57 11.66 9.31
C ARG A 218 -2.06 10.30 9.79
N GLY A 219 -2.34 10.00 11.07
CA GLY A 219 -2.07 8.68 11.66
C GLY A 219 -0.59 8.30 11.61
N ASN A 220 0.30 9.28 11.76
CA ASN A 220 1.75 9.04 11.80
C ASN A 220 2.12 8.36 13.12
N TYR A 221 2.80 7.21 13.02
CA TYR A 221 3.39 6.50 14.15
C TYR A 221 4.80 6.02 13.80
N PRO A 222 5.71 5.95 14.80
CA PRO A 222 7.10 5.61 14.58
C PRO A 222 7.30 4.14 14.26
N GLY A 223 8.37 3.85 13.50
CA GLY A 223 8.91 2.51 13.36
C GLY A 223 9.92 2.19 14.47
N TRP A 224 10.24 0.93 14.56
CA TRP A 224 11.32 0.42 15.39
C TRP A 224 12.41 -0.13 14.46
N GLN A 225 13.44 0.68 14.25
CA GLN A 225 14.58 0.28 13.45
C GLN A 225 15.37 -0.82 14.16
N TYR A 226 15.87 -1.79 13.41
CA TYR A 226 16.72 -2.85 13.94
C TYR A 226 18.00 -2.28 14.56
N ALA A 227 18.22 -2.56 15.84
CA ALA A 227 19.46 -2.27 16.54
C ALA A 227 20.44 -3.42 16.35
N ARG A 228 21.59 -3.18 15.67
CA ARG A 228 22.58 -4.24 15.44
C ARG A 228 23.21 -4.70 16.75
N ASP A 229 23.43 -3.77 17.70
CA ASP A 229 23.89 -4.03 19.04
C ASP A 229 22.72 -3.93 20.03
N SER A 230 22.40 -5.01 20.74
CA SER A 230 21.34 -5.08 21.74
C SER A 230 21.69 -6.09 22.81
N LYS A 231 22.01 -5.58 24.00
CA LYS A 231 22.34 -6.39 25.16
C LYS A 231 21.14 -7.22 25.64
N LEU A 232 19.95 -6.63 25.57
CA LEU A 232 18.73 -7.33 25.94
C LEU A 232 18.45 -8.50 25.01
N ARG A 233 18.64 -8.32 23.70
CA ARG A 233 18.47 -9.41 22.73
C ARG A 233 19.45 -10.56 23.01
N GLU A 234 20.72 -10.26 23.22
CA GLU A 234 21.74 -11.27 23.56
C GLU A 234 21.33 -12.03 24.81
N LEU A 235 20.96 -11.33 25.89
CA LEU A 235 20.50 -11.94 27.13
C LEU A 235 19.29 -12.86 26.91
N VAL A 236 18.27 -12.39 26.18
CA VAL A 236 17.05 -13.17 25.91
C VAL A 236 17.36 -14.44 25.12
N LEU A 237 18.23 -14.33 24.10
CA LEU A 237 18.63 -15.48 23.29
C LEU A 237 19.43 -16.51 24.07
N ASP A 238 20.36 -16.07 24.95
CA ASP A 238 21.11 -16.95 25.84
C ASP A 238 20.19 -17.66 26.83
N VAL A 239 19.27 -16.92 27.47
CA VAL A 239 18.30 -17.54 28.39
C VAL A 239 17.39 -18.54 27.64
N TYR A 240 16.92 -18.20 26.46
CA TYR A 240 16.11 -19.09 25.65
C TYR A 240 16.84 -20.39 25.29
N ARG A 241 18.11 -20.27 24.85
CA ARG A 241 18.94 -21.44 24.56
C ARG A 241 19.15 -22.33 25.79
N ASP A 242 19.44 -21.74 26.97
CA ASP A 242 19.63 -22.47 28.20
C ASP A 242 18.37 -23.23 28.66
N LEU A 243 17.18 -22.62 28.48
CA LEU A 243 15.91 -23.24 28.89
C LEU A 243 15.41 -24.30 27.90
N THR A 244 15.70 -24.13 26.59
CA THR A 244 15.08 -24.98 25.55
C THR A 244 16.08 -25.92 24.86
N GLY A 245 17.37 -25.68 24.99
CA GLY A 245 18.41 -26.40 24.26
C GLY A 245 18.46 -26.05 22.76
N THR A 246 17.73 -24.99 22.31
CA THR A 246 17.65 -24.60 20.91
C THR A 246 17.94 -23.09 20.73
N GLU A 247 18.45 -22.71 19.55
CA GLU A 247 18.70 -21.31 19.25
C GLU A 247 17.39 -20.54 19.02
N GLY A 248 17.31 -19.35 19.59
CA GLY A 248 16.22 -18.42 19.36
C GLY A 248 16.29 -17.77 17.98
N LYS A 249 15.18 -17.71 17.25
CA LYS A 249 15.12 -17.04 15.96
C LYS A 249 14.65 -15.59 16.11
N ILE A 250 15.40 -14.64 15.55
CA ILE A 250 14.98 -13.25 15.47
C ILE A 250 14.27 -13.00 14.14
N GLU A 251 13.24 -12.16 14.19
CA GLU A 251 12.47 -11.70 13.03
C GLU A 251 12.17 -10.21 13.13
N ALA A 252 11.81 -9.63 12.02
CA ALA A 252 11.28 -8.29 11.92
C ALA A 252 9.95 -8.32 11.16
N THR A 253 9.10 -7.32 11.38
CA THR A 253 7.80 -7.24 10.72
C THR A 253 7.59 -5.92 9.99
N HIS A 254 6.88 -5.95 8.87
CA HIS A 254 6.43 -4.74 8.16
C HIS A 254 5.09 -4.21 8.70
N GLY A 255 4.61 -4.73 9.82
CA GLY A 255 3.51 -4.20 10.62
C GLY A 255 4.01 -3.29 11.75
N GLY A 256 3.12 -2.54 12.40
CA GLY A 256 3.46 -1.70 13.55
C GLY A 256 3.38 -2.46 14.86
N LEU A 257 4.28 -2.12 15.80
CA LEU A 257 4.27 -2.61 17.19
C LEU A 257 4.51 -1.44 18.16
N GLU A 258 4.06 -1.58 19.39
CA GLU A 258 4.20 -0.59 20.46
C GLU A 258 5.66 -0.26 20.77
N CYS A 259 6.59 -1.18 20.52
CA CYS A 259 8.04 -0.96 20.70
C CYS A 259 8.54 0.28 19.94
N GLY A 260 7.98 0.57 18.76
CA GLY A 260 8.31 1.79 18.01
C GLY A 260 8.00 3.05 18.80
N ILE A 261 6.84 3.09 19.45
CA ILE A 261 6.41 4.23 20.28
C ILE A 261 7.30 4.37 21.54
N PHE A 262 7.60 3.25 22.20
CA PHE A 262 8.45 3.28 23.40
C PHE A 262 9.86 3.77 23.08
N ILE A 263 10.46 3.29 21.99
CA ILE A 263 11.82 3.69 21.57
C ILE A 263 11.88 5.17 21.17
N GLU A 264 10.83 5.68 20.50
CA GLU A 264 10.75 7.10 20.19
C GLU A 264 10.67 7.97 21.46
N LYS A 265 9.92 7.52 22.47
CA LYS A 265 9.68 8.28 23.72
C LYS A 265 10.82 8.17 24.73
N ILE A 266 11.59 7.09 24.70
CA ILE A 266 12.63 6.77 25.67
C ILE A 266 13.96 6.57 24.92
N PRO A 267 14.75 7.66 24.76
CA PRO A 267 16.04 7.58 24.07
C PRO A 267 16.97 6.53 24.72
N GLY A 268 17.54 5.65 23.90
CA GLY A 268 18.44 4.60 24.35
C GLY A 268 17.75 3.36 24.92
N LEU A 269 16.43 3.26 24.85
CA LEU A 269 15.70 2.05 25.20
C LEU A 269 16.12 0.89 24.29
N ASP A 270 16.58 -0.20 24.90
CA ASP A 270 16.75 -1.49 24.25
C ASP A 270 15.48 -2.31 24.39
N ALA A 271 14.97 -2.88 23.31
CA ALA A 271 13.69 -3.55 23.29
C ALA A 271 13.73 -4.86 22.49
N ILE A 272 12.89 -5.80 22.89
CA ILE A 272 12.59 -7.02 22.18
C ILE A 272 11.10 -7.34 22.38
N SER A 273 10.42 -7.77 21.31
CA SER A 273 9.01 -8.17 21.39
C SER A 273 8.91 -9.67 21.31
N LEU A 274 8.21 -10.25 22.25
CA LEU A 274 7.95 -11.69 22.35
C LEU A 274 6.55 -11.93 22.91
N GLY A 275 5.99 -13.10 22.65
CA GLY A 275 4.68 -13.47 23.14
C GLY A 275 4.37 -14.94 22.90
N PRO A 276 3.25 -15.43 23.45
CA PRO A 276 2.79 -16.79 23.22
C PRO A 276 2.33 -17.00 21.77
N GLU A 277 2.17 -18.26 21.41
CA GLU A 277 1.63 -18.63 20.10
C GLU A 277 0.16 -18.20 19.99
N LEU A 278 -0.12 -17.35 19.02
CA LEU A 278 -1.44 -16.87 18.68
C LEU A 278 -1.83 -17.41 17.30
N HIS A 279 -3.09 -17.78 17.13
CA HIS A 279 -3.66 -18.25 15.88
C HIS A 279 -4.86 -17.39 15.50
N ASP A 280 -5.08 -17.18 14.21
CA ASP A 280 -6.22 -16.44 13.65
C ASP A 280 -6.39 -15.04 14.27
N VAL A 281 -5.27 -14.35 14.59
CA VAL A 281 -5.27 -13.00 15.21
C VAL A 281 -6.14 -12.01 14.40
N HIS A 282 -6.80 -11.10 15.14
CA HIS A 282 -7.76 -10.13 14.58
C HIS A 282 -9.01 -10.76 13.96
N SER A 283 -9.37 -11.98 14.34
CA SER A 283 -10.59 -12.66 13.90
C SER A 283 -11.42 -13.18 15.06
N VAL A 284 -12.67 -13.53 14.81
CA VAL A 284 -13.56 -14.18 15.79
C VAL A 284 -13.10 -15.60 16.19
N ARG A 285 -12.09 -16.15 15.51
CA ARG A 285 -11.49 -17.45 15.78
C ARG A 285 -10.13 -17.34 16.49
N GLU A 286 -9.78 -16.16 16.94
CA GLU A 286 -8.51 -15.93 17.62
C GLU A 286 -8.32 -16.87 18.81
N ARG A 287 -7.16 -17.53 18.89
CA ARG A 287 -6.82 -18.52 19.90
C ARG A 287 -5.41 -18.30 20.41
N LEU A 288 -5.22 -18.56 21.68
CA LEU A 288 -3.94 -18.53 22.38
C LEU A 288 -3.56 -19.94 22.86
N SER A 289 -2.31 -20.32 22.67
CA SER A 289 -1.75 -21.57 23.19
C SER A 289 -1.37 -21.41 24.68
N VAL A 290 -2.12 -22.05 25.59
CA VAL A 290 -1.84 -22.00 27.03
C VAL A 290 -0.44 -22.55 27.37
N PRO A 291 0.01 -23.69 26.80
CA PRO A 291 1.36 -24.18 27.08
C PRO A 291 2.47 -23.24 26.60
N SER A 292 2.24 -22.48 25.51
CA SER A 292 3.23 -21.50 25.07
C SER A 292 3.28 -20.27 25.98
N THR A 293 2.16 -19.92 26.60
CA THR A 293 2.09 -18.83 27.59
C THR A 293 2.94 -19.16 28.83
N GLU A 294 2.88 -20.40 29.30
CA GLU A 294 3.71 -20.86 30.40
C GLU A 294 5.21 -20.75 30.06
N ARG A 295 5.61 -21.24 28.88
CA ARG A 295 7.02 -21.13 28.43
C ARG A 295 7.49 -19.68 28.32
N VAL A 296 6.65 -18.78 27.80
CA VAL A 296 6.98 -17.34 27.71
C VAL A 296 7.11 -16.72 29.09
N TYR A 297 6.22 -17.08 30.03
CA TYR A 297 6.30 -16.63 31.42
C TYR A 297 7.61 -17.03 32.08
N GLU A 298 8.00 -18.32 31.97
CA GLU A 298 9.26 -18.83 32.50
C GLU A 298 10.47 -18.11 31.90
N LEU A 299 10.47 -17.90 30.58
CA LEU A 299 11.52 -17.15 29.88
C LEU A 299 11.64 -15.72 30.41
N VAL A 300 10.54 -15.00 30.56
CA VAL A 300 10.55 -13.62 31.07
C VAL A 300 11.06 -13.57 32.51
N CYS A 301 10.61 -14.50 33.38
CA CYS A 301 11.09 -14.58 34.75
C CYS A 301 12.60 -14.80 34.82
N GLU A 302 13.16 -15.68 34.00
CA GLU A 302 14.58 -15.96 33.98
C GLU A 302 15.41 -14.80 33.40
N VAL A 303 14.92 -14.14 32.36
CA VAL A 303 15.53 -12.91 31.82
C VAL A 303 15.61 -11.85 32.91
N LEU A 304 14.49 -11.58 33.62
CA LEU A 304 14.47 -10.60 34.71
C LEU A 304 15.41 -10.97 35.87
N ARG A 305 15.56 -12.26 36.16
CA ARG A 305 16.50 -12.70 37.18
C ARG A 305 17.96 -12.45 36.78
N ARG A 306 18.32 -12.62 35.51
CA ARG A 306 19.69 -12.42 34.99
C ARG A 306 20.02 -10.97 34.64
N SER A 307 19.03 -10.08 34.50
CA SER A 307 19.23 -8.67 34.20
C SER A 307 19.57 -7.78 35.41
N ARG A 308 19.83 -8.40 36.59
CA ARG A 308 20.20 -7.71 37.83
C ARG A 308 21.70 -7.37 37.90
#